data_704a69168ff75f1bf1c9802d40c99862
#
_entry.id   704a69168ff75f1bf1c9802d40c99862
#
_cell.length_a   1.000
_cell.length_b   1.000
_cell.length_c   1.000
_cell.angle_alpha   90.00
_cell.angle_beta   90.00
_cell.angle_gamma   90.00
#
_symmetry.space_group_name_H-M   'P 1'
#
loop_
_entity.id
_entity.type
_entity.pdbx_description
1 polymer ?
#
loop_
_entity_poly.entity_id
_entity_poly.type
_entity_poly.pdbx_seq_one_letter_code
_entity_poly.pdbx_strand_id
1 'polypeptide(L)'
;SIRTRWFILSGLVVFFYVLVDIISNRTAIEVLLEYGTLSPETAYGRKLIFDWGMNNVWKHPYIGIGMNEWERPYWKSASMDNFWLLSTVRYGIPGFLILSISYLLPVWAAMQRDFGNGGAVWQFRRAWVFMQVSMILTLCTVDVWETVLSFVFFLLGAGIWLVSFQPDPIVERELVDQGKDLAKCSGIPYTRFPGRGARQGVGSDQIR
;
A
#
# COMPACT_ATOMS: atom_id res chain seq x y z
N SER A 1 -19.13 -1.66 13.34
CA SER A 1 -18.82 -0.80 12.18
C SER A 1 -17.36 -1.05 11.76
N ILE A 2 -17.06 -0.92 10.46
CA ILE A 2 -15.69 -1.14 9.94
C ILE A 2 -14.71 -0.16 10.60
N ARG A 3 -15.12 1.07 10.84
CA ARG A 3 -14.31 2.09 11.54
C ARG A 3 -13.89 1.65 12.92
N THR A 4 -14.81 1.07 13.70
CA THR A 4 -14.52 0.60 15.07
C THR A 4 -13.44 -0.50 15.06
N ARG A 5 -13.46 -1.40 14.08
CA ARG A 5 -12.44 -2.47 13.96
C ARG A 5 -11.04 -1.90 13.69
N TRP A 6 -10.94 -0.87 12.87
CA TRP A 6 -9.66 -0.19 12.60
C TRP A 6 -9.12 0.55 13.82
N PHE A 7 -9.99 1.22 14.60
CA PHE A 7 -9.58 1.86 15.85
C PHE A 7 -9.10 0.84 16.88
N ILE A 8 -9.78 -0.30 17.00
CA ILE A 8 -9.38 -1.38 17.90
C ILE A 8 -8.03 -1.94 17.47
N LEU A 9 -7.85 -2.21 16.17
CA LEU A 9 -6.59 -2.74 15.63
C LEU A 9 -5.43 -1.77 15.80
N SER A 10 -5.64 -0.48 15.52
CA SER A 10 -4.63 0.57 15.75
C SER A 10 -4.30 0.70 17.25
N GLY A 11 -5.31 0.69 18.11
CA GLY A 11 -5.11 0.74 19.56
C GLY A 11 -4.32 -0.47 20.08
N LEU A 12 -4.58 -1.66 19.53
CA LEU A 12 -3.87 -2.87 19.88
C LEU A 12 -2.40 -2.84 19.45
N VAL A 13 -2.12 -2.33 18.24
CA VAL A 13 -0.75 -2.13 17.75
C VAL A 13 0.01 -1.15 18.64
N VAL A 14 -0.59 0.00 18.95
CA VAL A 14 0.04 1.00 19.85
C VAL A 14 0.24 0.41 21.26
N PHE A 15 -0.73 -0.34 21.77
CA PHE A 15 -0.62 -0.99 23.08
C PHE A 15 0.55 -1.98 23.12
N PHE A 16 0.67 -2.86 22.11
CA PHE A 16 1.79 -3.80 22.03
C PHE A 16 3.13 -3.09 21.86
N TYR A 17 3.17 -2.01 21.06
CA TYR A 17 4.38 -1.21 20.92
C TYR A 17 4.85 -0.65 22.26
N VAL A 18 3.96 0.02 23.01
CA VAL A 18 4.24 0.60 24.33
C VAL A 18 4.60 -0.49 25.34
N LEU A 19 3.90 -1.63 25.31
CA LEU A 19 4.14 -2.74 26.23
C LEU A 19 5.54 -3.32 26.03
N VAL A 20 5.98 -3.51 24.78
CA VAL A 20 7.34 -3.99 24.47
C VAL A 20 8.38 -2.95 24.88
N ASP A 21 8.13 -1.66 24.67
CA ASP A 21 9.04 -0.58 25.03
C ASP A 21 9.22 -0.44 26.56
N ILE A 22 8.17 -0.71 27.34
CA ILE A 22 8.24 -0.67 28.82
C ILE A 22 8.91 -1.92 29.40
N ILE A 23 8.65 -3.11 28.84
CA ILE A 23 9.14 -4.38 29.38
C ILE A 23 10.57 -4.68 28.93
N SER A 24 10.96 -4.18 27.78
CA SER A 24 12.28 -4.43 27.19
C SER A 24 13.21 -3.22 27.43
N ASN A 25 14.43 -3.48 27.86
CA ASN A 25 15.52 -2.47 27.86
C ASN A 25 15.97 -2.07 26.44
N ARG A 26 15.27 -2.55 25.40
CA ARG A 26 15.55 -2.29 23.98
C ARG A 26 14.27 -1.71 23.38
N THR A 27 14.41 -0.85 22.38
CA THR A 27 13.25 -0.31 21.67
C THR A 27 12.42 -1.41 21.03
N ALA A 28 11.09 -1.22 20.99
CA ALA A 28 10.17 -2.21 20.37
C ALA A 28 10.55 -2.53 18.92
N ILE A 29 11.15 -1.57 18.20
CA ILE A 29 11.68 -1.76 16.85
C ILE A 29 12.88 -2.71 16.85
N GLU A 30 13.77 -2.62 17.82
CA GLU A 30 14.93 -3.54 17.93
C GLU A 30 14.50 -4.98 18.18
N VAL A 31 13.52 -5.16 19.07
CA VAL A 31 12.93 -6.46 19.35
C VAL A 31 12.25 -7.05 18.12
N LEU A 32 11.47 -6.23 17.39
CA LEU A 32 10.83 -6.64 16.15
C LEU A 32 11.86 -7.03 15.07
N LEU A 33 12.95 -6.26 14.95
CA LEU A 33 14.03 -6.55 14.00
C LEU A 33 14.79 -7.81 14.38
N GLU A 34 15.04 -8.07 15.67
CA GLU A 34 15.78 -9.24 16.14
C GLU A 34 14.98 -10.55 15.98
N TYR A 35 13.70 -10.53 16.35
CA TYR A 35 12.84 -11.73 16.32
C TYR A 35 11.95 -11.85 15.07
N GLY A 36 11.66 -10.72 14.40
CA GLY A 36 10.80 -10.70 13.22
C GLY A 36 11.52 -10.85 11.89
N THR A 37 12.86 -10.85 11.86
CA THR A 37 13.64 -10.98 10.62
C THR A 37 14.30 -12.35 10.48
N LEU A 38 14.32 -12.85 9.25
CA LEU A 38 14.94 -14.15 8.92
C LEU A 38 16.48 -14.16 9.04
N SER A 39 17.12 -12.96 9.11
CA SER A 39 18.56 -12.82 9.30
C SER A 39 18.88 -11.63 10.22
N PRO A 40 19.32 -11.87 11.46
CA PRO A 40 19.68 -10.84 12.42
C PRO A 40 20.80 -9.90 11.93
N GLU A 41 21.75 -10.40 11.14
CA GLU A 41 22.83 -9.60 10.56
C GLU A 41 22.32 -8.51 9.61
N THR A 42 21.33 -8.85 8.78
CA THR A 42 20.69 -7.89 7.87
C THR A 42 19.91 -6.83 8.64
N ALA A 43 19.22 -7.23 9.69
CA ALA A 43 18.48 -6.31 10.56
C ALA A 43 19.41 -5.33 11.27
N TYR A 44 20.50 -5.83 11.83
CA TYR A 44 21.53 -4.99 12.46
C TYR A 44 22.17 -4.02 11.46
N GLY A 45 22.46 -4.48 10.25
CA GLY A 45 22.99 -3.65 9.18
C GLY A 45 22.04 -2.48 8.81
N ARG A 46 20.73 -2.72 8.76
CA ARG A 46 19.71 -1.70 8.50
C ARG A 46 19.59 -0.71 9.66
N LYS A 47 19.62 -1.20 10.90
CA LYS A 47 19.63 -0.32 12.08
C LYS A 47 20.84 0.61 12.04
N LEU A 48 22.02 0.09 11.76
CA LEU A 48 23.24 0.89 11.66
C LEU A 48 23.12 1.98 10.59
N ILE A 49 22.60 1.66 9.39
CA ILE A 49 22.34 2.63 8.32
C ILE A 49 21.38 3.72 8.83
N PHE A 50 20.32 3.32 9.55
CA PHE A 50 19.35 4.26 10.08
C PHE A 50 19.99 5.21 11.11
N ASP A 51 20.73 4.69 12.06
CA ASP A 51 21.36 5.48 13.13
C ASP A 51 22.37 6.48 12.55
N TRP A 52 23.24 6.06 11.63
CA TRP A 52 24.18 6.93 10.95
C TRP A 52 23.49 7.93 10.01
N GLY A 53 22.46 7.50 9.30
CA GLY A 53 21.66 8.36 8.46
C GLY A 53 20.98 9.47 9.29
N MET A 54 20.35 9.12 10.41
CA MET A 54 19.73 10.09 11.31
C MET A 54 20.76 11.07 11.90
N ASN A 55 21.97 10.61 12.21
CA ASN A 55 23.04 11.50 12.66
C ASN A 55 23.40 12.53 11.59
N ASN A 56 23.48 12.13 10.31
CA ASN A 56 23.68 13.07 9.20
C ASN A 56 22.51 14.06 9.07
N VAL A 57 21.27 13.62 9.25
CA VAL A 57 20.09 14.52 9.23
C VAL A 57 20.21 15.57 10.32
N TRP A 58 20.57 15.19 11.54
CA TRP A 58 20.68 16.13 12.66
C TRP A 58 21.86 17.12 12.50
N LYS A 59 22.92 16.75 11.78
CA LYS A 59 24.00 17.68 11.42
C LYS A 59 23.57 18.72 10.39
N HIS A 60 22.69 18.35 9.46
CA HIS A 60 22.23 19.19 8.36
C HIS A 60 20.70 19.18 8.19
N PRO A 61 19.93 19.64 9.20
CA PRO A 61 18.48 19.40 9.25
C PRO A 61 17.68 20.18 8.20
N TYR A 62 18.17 21.33 7.75
CA TYR A 62 17.38 22.22 6.88
C TYR A 62 17.59 21.97 5.39
N ILE A 63 18.82 21.75 4.95
CA ILE A 63 19.15 21.65 3.52
C ILE A 63 19.60 20.23 3.16
N GLY A 64 19.99 19.44 4.17
CA GLY A 64 20.63 18.15 3.97
C GLY A 64 22.07 18.28 3.48
N ILE A 65 22.65 17.16 3.04
CA ILE A 65 24.03 17.12 2.51
C ILE A 65 24.09 17.25 0.97
N GLY A 66 22.94 17.32 0.30
CA GLY A 66 22.86 17.33 -1.16
C GLY A 66 23.32 16.01 -1.77
N MET A 67 24.13 16.08 -2.82
CA MET A 67 24.70 14.92 -3.52
C MET A 67 26.05 14.47 -2.93
N ASN A 68 26.47 15.04 -1.80
CA ASN A 68 27.69 14.62 -1.13
C ASN A 68 27.51 13.23 -0.50
N GLU A 69 28.62 12.56 -0.25
CA GLU A 69 28.59 11.30 0.47
C GLU A 69 28.22 11.51 1.94
N TRP A 70 27.34 10.64 2.45
CA TRP A 70 26.95 10.67 3.86
C TRP A 70 28.04 10.07 4.74
N GLU A 71 28.20 10.58 5.93
CA GLU A 71 29.15 10.07 6.90
C GLU A 71 28.73 8.65 7.33
N ARG A 72 29.62 7.70 7.12
CA ARG A 72 29.42 6.27 7.42
C ARG A 72 30.72 5.61 7.86
N PRO A 73 30.68 4.45 8.53
CA PRO A 73 31.86 3.65 8.77
C PRO A 73 32.51 3.25 7.44
N TYR A 74 33.83 3.24 7.38
CA TYR A 74 34.63 2.96 6.17
C TYR A 74 34.36 1.59 5.53
N TRP A 75 33.91 0.62 6.33
CA TRP A 75 33.58 -0.74 5.89
C TRP A 75 32.13 -0.89 5.37
N LYS A 76 31.29 0.14 5.50
CA LYS A 76 29.92 0.11 5.04
C LYS A 76 29.78 0.68 3.63
N SER A 77 28.96 0.02 2.80
CA SER A 77 28.67 0.51 1.43
C SER A 77 27.99 1.88 1.44
N ALA A 78 28.10 2.59 0.33
CA ALA A 78 27.47 3.90 0.16
C ALA A 78 25.94 3.83 0.04
N SER A 79 25.38 2.64 -0.23
CA SER A 79 23.94 2.45 -0.38
C SER A 79 23.20 2.66 0.95
N MET A 80 22.03 3.26 0.87
CA MET A 80 21.14 3.48 2.00
C MET A 80 19.81 2.81 1.66
N ASP A 81 19.53 1.67 2.29
CA ASP A 81 18.38 0.81 1.97
C ASP A 81 17.06 1.36 2.54
N ASN A 82 16.85 2.67 2.42
CA ASN A 82 15.64 3.35 2.83
C ASN A 82 15.49 4.65 2.05
N PHE A 83 14.56 4.68 1.11
CA PHE A 83 14.31 5.84 0.25
C PHE A 83 13.94 7.11 1.04
N TRP A 84 13.12 6.98 2.08
CA TRP A 84 12.68 8.12 2.89
C TRP A 84 13.84 8.73 3.69
N LEU A 85 14.66 7.87 4.27
CA LEU A 85 15.86 8.30 4.99
C LEU A 85 16.88 8.95 4.05
N LEU A 86 17.13 8.33 2.88
CA LEU A 86 18.03 8.89 1.86
C LEU A 86 17.57 10.28 1.41
N SER A 87 16.26 10.43 1.17
CA SER A 87 15.68 11.72 0.80
C SER A 87 15.83 12.76 1.91
N THR A 88 15.68 12.34 3.18
CA THR A 88 15.86 13.22 4.34
C THR A 88 17.33 13.64 4.49
N VAL A 89 18.26 12.72 4.32
CA VAL A 89 19.70 13.02 4.39
C VAL A 89 20.12 13.99 3.28
N ARG A 90 19.62 13.77 2.05
CA ARG A 90 19.98 14.62 0.90
C ARG A 90 19.37 16.01 0.93
N TYR A 91 18.09 16.11 1.29
CA TYR A 91 17.30 17.36 1.15
C TYR A 91 16.85 17.96 2.49
N GLY A 92 17.27 17.37 3.60
CA GLY A 92 16.87 17.79 4.94
C GLY A 92 15.42 17.46 5.28
N ILE A 93 14.99 17.87 6.47
CA ILE A 93 13.63 17.69 6.98
C ILE A 93 12.58 18.37 6.07
N PRO A 94 12.79 19.60 5.56
CA PRO A 94 11.82 20.22 4.66
C PRO A 94 11.63 19.44 3.36
N GLY A 95 12.69 18.89 2.78
CA GLY A 95 12.60 18.06 1.59
C GLY A 95 11.81 16.78 1.84
N PHE A 96 12.06 16.10 2.96
CA PHE A 96 11.28 14.94 3.40
C PHE A 96 9.80 15.29 3.58
N LEU A 97 9.47 16.40 4.23
CA LEU A 97 8.08 16.80 4.45
C LEU A 97 7.35 17.08 3.13
N ILE A 98 7.98 17.83 2.23
CA ILE A 98 7.40 18.13 0.91
C ILE A 98 7.15 16.83 0.13
N LEU A 99 8.12 15.92 0.10
CA LEU A 99 8.01 14.64 -0.59
C LEU A 99 6.89 13.78 0.03
N SER A 100 6.87 13.68 1.37
CA SER A 100 5.86 12.90 2.09
C SER A 100 4.46 13.45 1.87
N ILE A 101 4.27 14.76 1.95
CA ILE A 101 2.98 15.41 1.69
C ILE A 101 2.58 15.18 0.24
N SER A 102 3.47 15.37 -0.71
CA SER A 102 3.21 15.18 -2.14
C SER A 102 2.79 13.74 -2.47
N TYR A 103 3.30 12.76 -1.73
CA TYR A 103 2.95 11.36 -1.91
C TYR A 103 1.67 10.97 -1.17
N LEU A 104 1.54 11.36 0.09
CA LEU A 104 0.44 10.94 0.95
C LEU A 104 -0.87 11.69 0.66
N LEU A 105 -0.79 12.97 0.28
CA LEU A 105 -1.98 13.80 0.05
C LEU A 105 -2.90 13.26 -1.05
N PRO A 106 -2.41 12.87 -2.25
CA PRO A 106 -3.26 12.28 -3.28
C PRO A 106 -3.89 10.95 -2.84
N VAL A 107 -3.13 10.12 -2.12
CA VAL A 107 -3.64 8.83 -1.61
C VAL A 107 -4.76 9.08 -0.59
N TRP A 108 -4.53 9.98 0.35
CA TRP A 108 -5.53 10.36 1.34
C TRP A 108 -6.76 11.00 0.69
N ALA A 109 -6.58 11.93 -0.25
CA ALA A 109 -7.67 12.56 -0.97
C ALA A 109 -8.53 11.56 -1.75
N ALA A 110 -7.89 10.59 -2.43
CA ALA A 110 -8.61 9.50 -3.11
C ALA A 110 -9.37 8.59 -2.14
N MET A 111 -8.86 8.36 -0.93
CA MET A 111 -9.56 7.59 0.10
C MET A 111 -10.83 8.27 0.61
N GLN A 112 -10.84 9.59 0.65
CA GLN A 112 -12.01 10.36 1.13
C GLN A 112 -13.14 10.45 0.12
N ARG A 113 -12.88 10.16 -1.17
CA ARG A 113 -13.91 10.19 -2.22
C ARG A 113 -14.86 9.01 -2.07
N ASP A 114 -16.16 9.30 -2.16
CA ASP A 114 -17.19 8.27 -2.24
C ASP A 114 -17.64 8.09 -3.70
N PHE A 115 -17.47 6.88 -4.22
CA PHE A 115 -17.87 6.51 -5.59
C PHE A 115 -19.04 5.52 -5.59
N GLY A 116 -19.79 5.43 -4.49
CA GLY A 116 -20.80 4.38 -4.32
C GLY A 116 -20.16 2.98 -4.13
N ASN A 117 -20.98 2.01 -3.83
CA ASN A 117 -20.50 0.65 -3.56
C ASN A 117 -20.67 -0.25 -4.80
N GLY A 118 -19.56 -0.86 -5.23
CA GLY A 118 -19.59 -1.95 -6.22
C GLY A 118 -19.28 -1.56 -7.67
N GLY A 119 -19.13 -0.27 -8.00
CA GLY A 119 -18.75 0.18 -9.34
C GLY A 119 -17.29 -0.08 -9.70
N ALA A 120 -16.96 -0.07 -11.00
CA ALA A 120 -15.60 -0.28 -11.48
C ALA A 120 -14.62 0.77 -10.91
N VAL A 121 -15.04 2.02 -10.81
CA VAL A 121 -14.22 3.12 -10.26
C VAL A 121 -13.92 2.88 -8.77
N TRP A 122 -14.88 2.39 -8.00
CA TRP A 122 -14.69 2.03 -6.59
C TRP A 122 -13.66 0.90 -6.43
N GLN A 123 -13.72 -0.14 -7.29
CA GLN A 123 -12.74 -1.23 -7.28
C GLN A 123 -11.35 -0.75 -7.66
N PHE A 124 -11.25 0.09 -8.71
CA PHE A 124 -9.99 0.68 -9.15
C PHE A 124 -9.36 1.55 -8.04
N ARG A 125 -10.15 2.43 -7.40
CA ARG A 125 -9.69 3.22 -6.25
C ARG A 125 -9.09 2.35 -5.16
N ARG A 126 -9.80 1.27 -4.75
CA ARG A 126 -9.30 0.37 -3.72
C ARG A 126 -7.99 -0.29 -4.12
N ALA A 127 -7.91 -0.83 -5.32
CA ALA A 127 -6.69 -1.45 -5.83
C ALA A 127 -5.53 -0.45 -5.86
N TRP A 128 -5.77 0.76 -6.37
CA TRP A 128 -4.75 1.81 -6.43
C TRP A 128 -4.28 2.23 -5.04
N VAL A 129 -5.18 2.44 -4.08
CA VAL A 129 -4.83 2.78 -2.69
C VAL A 129 -4.02 1.67 -2.03
N PHE A 130 -4.41 0.41 -2.18
CA PHE A 130 -3.64 -0.72 -1.66
C PHE A 130 -2.24 -0.80 -2.27
N MET A 131 -2.13 -0.60 -3.58
CA MET A 131 -0.85 -0.55 -4.28
C MET A 131 0.04 0.58 -3.72
N GLN A 132 -0.50 1.78 -3.51
CA GLN A 132 0.26 2.91 -2.99
C GLN A 132 0.72 2.68 -1.53
N VAL A 133 -0.14 2.13 -0.68
CA VAL A 133 0.22 1.78 0.70
C VAL A 133 1.35 0.74 0.71
N SER A 134 1.25 -0.30 -0.12
CA SER A 134 2.31 -1.31 -0.26
C SER A 134 3.62 -0.69 -0.76
N MET A 135 3.53 0.26 -1.69
CA MET A 135 4.70 0.99 -2.20
C MET A 135 5.37 1.83 -1.11
N ILE A 136 4.59 2.56 -0.28
CA ILE A 136 5.12 3.33 0.86
C ILE A 136 5.91 2.42 1.79
N LEU A 137 5.36 1.25 2.14
CA LEU A 137 6.03 0.28 3.01
C LEU A 137 7.31 -0.27 2.37
N THR A 138 7.27 -0.57 1.07
CA THR A 138 8.46 -1.05 0.33
C THR A 138 9.57 0.01 0.32
N LEU A 139 9.23 1.28 0.09
CA LEU A 139 10.19 2.39 0.10
C LEU A 139 10.85 2.64 1.47
N CYS A 140 10.28 2.12 2.56
CA CYS A 140 10.92 2.13 3.88
C CYS A 140 12.07 1.12 3.99
N THR A 141 12.13 0.12 3.13
CA THR A 141 13.08 -1.00 3.24
C THR A 141 14.02 -1.14 2.07
N VAL A 142 13.79 -0.39 0.99
CA VAL A 142 14.55 -0.48 -0.26
C VAL A 142 14.95 0.91 -0.73
N ASP A 143 16.18 1.05 -1.21
CA ASP A 143 16.59 2.18 -2.02
C ASP A 143 16.14 1.99 -3.46
N VAL A 144 15.70 3.05 -4.10
CA VAL A 144 15.08 2.99 -5.44
C VAL A 144 15.95 3.78 -6.42
N TRP A 145 16.42 3.10 -7.44
CA TRP A 145 17.21 3.72 -8.49
C TRP A 145 16.32 4.58 -9.39
N GLU A 146 16.90 5.53 -10.09
CA GLU A 146 16.21 6.55 -10.89
C GLU A 146 15.09 5.99 -11.78
N THR A 147 15.32 4.87 -12.47
CA THR A 147 14.32 4.25 -13.35
C THR A 147 13.12 3.72 -12.55
N VAL A 148 13.36 3.08 -11.41
CA VAL A 148 12.29 2.55 -10.56
C VAL A 148 11.55 3.68 -9.87
N LEU A 149 12.24 4.74 -9.48
CA LEU A 149 11.65 5.93 -8.89
C LEU A 149 10.69 6.61 -9.88
N SER A 150 11.07 6.72 -11.15
CA SER A 150 10.20 7.25 -12.21
C SER A 150 8.93 6.42 -12.35
N PHE A 151 9.04 5.09 -12.26
CA PHE A 151 7.88 4.19 -12.28
C PHE A 151 6.98 4.35 -11.04
N VAL A 152 7.56 4.54 -9.85
CA VAL A 152 6.80 4.83 -8.62
C VAL A 152 5.95 6.10 -8.77
N PHE A 153 6.54 7.18 -9.28
CA PHE A 153 5.81 8.43 -9.52
C PHE A 153 4.80 8.31 -10.67
N PHE A 154 5.08 7.52 -11.70
CA PHE A 154 4.12 7.20 -12.74
C PHE A 154 2.88 6.49 -12.15
N LEU A 155 3.08 5.49 -11.31
CA LEU A 155 1.99 4.78 -10.64
C LEU A 155 1.18 5.70 -9.70
N LEU A 156 1.85 6.63 -9.03
CA LEU A 156 1.17 7.65 -8.24
C LEU A 156 0.32 8.53 -9.14
N GLY A 157 0.89 9.05 -10.24
CA GLY A 157 0.22 9.90 -11.22
C GLY A 157 -0.98 9.22 -11.88
N ALA A 158 -0.89 7.92 -12.15
CA ALA A 158 -1.95 7.12 -12.76
C ALA A 158 -3.27 7.12 -11.99
N GLY A 159 -3.27 7.45 -10.70
CA GLY A 159 -4.47 7.50 -9.88
C GLY A 159 -4.89 8.90 -9.44
N ILE A 160 -4.13 9.95 -9.76
CA ILE A 160 -4.45 11.34 -9.35
C ILE A 160 -5.80 11.78 -9.89
N TRP A 161 -6.20 11.31 -11.09
CA TRP A 161 -7.50 11.64 -11.67
C TRP A 161 -8.67 11.23 -10.75
N LEU A 162 -8.52 10.23 -9.89
CA LEU A 162 -9.55 9.84 -8.90
C LEU A 162 -9.92 10.99 -7.96
N VAL A 163 -9.01 11.91 -7.70
CA VAL A 163 -9.24 13.04 -6.79
C VAL A 163 -10.21 14.05 -7.42
N SER A 164 -10.13 14.24 -8.74
CA SER A 164 -10.97 15.20 -9.49
C SER A 164 -12.14 14.55 -10.24
N PHE A 165 -12.19 13.22 -10.32
CA PHE A 165 -13.23 12.51 -11.04
C PHE A 165 -14.61 12.76 -10.43
N GLN A 166 -15.54 13.18 -11.27
CA GLN A 166 -16.95 13.29 -10.95
C GLN A 166 -17.71 12.30 -11.84
N PRO A 167 -18.41 11.31 -11.27
CA PRO A 167 -19.25 10.43 -12.06
C PRO A 167 -20.36 11.25 -12.72
N ASP A 168 -20.56 11.06 -14.02
CA ASP A 168 -21.66 11.68 -14.73
C ASP A 168 -22.97 11.05 -14.24
N PRO A 169 -23.89 11.82 -13.67
CA PRO A 169 -25.14 11.30 -13.10
C PRO A 169 -26.05 10.65 -14.15
N ILE A 170 -25.87 10.98 -15.43
CA ILE A 170 -26.63 10.38 -16.54
C ILE A 170 -26.11 8.97 -16.79
N VAL A 171 -24.79 8.79 -16.91
CA VAL A 171 -24.17 7.48 -17.14
C VAL A 171 -24.41 6.54 -15.96
N GLU A 172 -24.38 7.04 -14.73
CA GLU A 172 -24.66 6.24 -13.55
C GLU A 172 -26.10 5.71 -13.54
N ARG A 173 -27.08 6.52 -13.93
CA ARG A 173 -28.49 6.09 -14.05
C ARG A 173 -28.67 5.06 -15.15
N GLU A 174 -28.07 5.24 -16.31
CA GLU A 174 -28.13 4.28 -17.41
C GLU A 174 -27.51 2.93 -17.03
N LEU A 175 -26.35 2.93 -16.34
CA LEU A 175 -25.72 1.70 -15.89
C LEU A 175 -26.55 0.96 -14.81
N VAL A 176 -27.19 1.70 -13.91
CA VAL A 176 -28.09 1.12 -12.90
C VAL A 176 -29.32 0.51 -13.55
N ASP A 177 -29.92 1.17 -14.55
CA ASP A 177 -31.09 0.66 -15.24
C ASP A 177 -30.77 -0.54 -16.14
N GLN A 178 -29.63 -0.51 -16.85
CA GLN A 178 -29.12 -1.70 -17.57
C GLN A 178 -28.83 -2.86 -16.61
N GLY A 179 -28.26 -2.59 -15.44
CA GLY A 179 -28.02 -3.61 -14.43
C GLY A 179 -29.31 -4.24 -13.89
N LYS A 180 -30.39 -3.46 -13.75
CA LYS A 180 -31.72 -3.95 -13.36
C LYS A 180 -32.37 -4.80 -14.45
N ASP A 181 -32.20 -4.40 -15.70
CA ASP A 181 -32.75 -5.14 -16.84
C ASP A 181 -32.00 -6.48 -17.03
N LEU A 182 -30.69 -6.49 -16.90
CA LEU A 182 -29.90 -7.72 -16.90
C LEU A 182 -30.25 -8.64 -15.73
N ALA A 183 -30.50 -8.10 -14.54
CA ALA A 183 -30.95 -8.88 -13.39
C ALA A 183 -32.36 -9.44 -13.59
N LYS A 184 -33.26 -8.73 -14.28
CA LYS A 184 -34.58 -9.24 -14.68
C LYS A 184 -34.52 -10.36 -15.72
N CYS A 185 -33.54 -10.27 -16.65
CA CYS A 185 -33.31 -11.31 -17.66
C CYS A 185 -32.59 -12.54 -17.12
N SER A 186 -31.90 -12.44 -16.00
CA SER A 186 -31.13 -13.54 -15.39
C SER A 186 -31.97 -14.46 -14.47
N GLY A 187 -33.23 -14.59 -14.72
CA GLY A 187 -34.08 -15.61 -14.10
C GLY A 187 -33.67 -17.06 -14.41
N ILE A 188 -32.56 -17.25 -15.10
CA ILE A 188 -31.93 -18.56 -15.30
C ILE A 188 -30.92 -18.76 -14.16
N PRO A 189 -31.12 -19.73 -13.25
CA PRO A 189 -30.13 -20.03 -12.23
C PRO A 189 -28.84 -20.47 -12.93
N TYR A 190 -27.81 -19.67 -12.83
CA TYR A 190 -26.48 -19.98 -13.34
C TYR A 190 -25.89 -21.12 -12.51
N THR A 191 -26.19 -22.36 -12.89
CA THR A 191 -25.49 -23.53 -12.39
C THR A 191 -24.15 -23.62 -13.10
N ARG A 192 -23.08 -23.29 -12.41
CA ARG A 192 -21.72 -23.25 -12.92
C ARG A 192 -21.17 -24.58 -13.44
N PHE A 193 -21.90 -25.66 -13.17
CA PHE A 193 -21.63 -27.00 -13.68
C PHE A 193 -22.95 -27.68 -13.96
N PRO A 194 -23.18 -28.25 -15.18
CA PRO A 194 -24.29 -29.15 -15.40
C PRO A 194 -24.11 -30.34 -14.45
N GLY A 195 -25.05 -30.52 -13.55
CA GLY A 195 -25.06 -31.64 -12.61
C GLY A 195 -24.92 -32.95 -13.38
N ARG A 196 -24.01 -33.80 -12.93
CA ARG A 196 -23.72 -35.15 -13.42
C ARG A 196 -24.92 -36.06 -13.05
N GLY A 197 -26.13 -35.75 -13.59
CA GLY A 197 -27.35 -36.42 -13.12
C GLY A 197 -28.45 -36.62 -14.14
N ALA A 198 -28.26 -36.31 -15.42
CA ALA A 198 -29.30 -36.54 -16.43
C ALA A 198 -28.84 -37.56 -17.49
N ARG A 199 -28.39 -38.73 -17.03
CA ARG A 199 -28.39 -39.95 -17.82
C ARG A 199 -29.43 -40.89 -17.20
N GLN A 200 -30.69 -40.67 -17.51
CA GLN A 200 -31.73 -41.70 -17.31
C GLN A 200 -32.68 -41.67 -18.49
N GLY A 201 -32.73 -42.79 -19.17
CA GLY A 201 -33.92 -43.28 -19.84
C GLY A 201 -34.13 -42.84 -21.28
N VAL A 202 -33.31 -43.32 -22.21
CA VAL A 202 -33.86 -43.63 -23.52
C VAL A 202 -34.43 -45.04 -23.40
N GLY A 203 -35.73 -45.11 -23.13
CA GLY A 203 -36.51 -46.34 -23.15
C GLY A 203 -36.52 -46.92 -24.55
N SER A 204 -36.10 -48.16 -24.61
CA SER A 204 -36.38 -49.09 -25.67
C SER A 204 -37.87 -49.43 -25.66
N ASP A 205 -38.64 -48.90 -26.58
CA ASP A 205 -39.87 -49.51 -27.01
C ASP A 205 -40.32 -48.89 -28.33
N GLN A 206 -40.07 -49.58 -29.41
CA GLN A 206 -41.00 -49.89 -30.51
C GLN A 206 -40.30 -50.65 -31.64
N ILE A 207 -40.32 -51.95 -31.49
CA ILE A 207 -40.38 -52.86 -32.63
C ILE A 207 -41.67 -53.67 -32.50
N ARG A 208 -42.61 -53.28 -33.29
CA ARG A 208 -43.62 -54.17 -33.95
C ARG A 208 -44.35 -53.40 -35.02
#